data_43a0fd669b99a196e9ad972741a701f7
#
_entry.id   43a0fd669b99a196e9ad972741a701f7
#
_cell.length_a   1.000
_cell.length_b   1.000
_cell.length_c   1.000
_cell.angle_alpha   90.00
_cell.angle_beta   90.00
_cell.angle_gamma   90.00
#
_symmetry.space_group_name_H-M   'P 1'
#
loop_
_entity.id
_entity.type
_entity.pdbx_description
1 polymer ?
#
loop_
_entity_poly.entity_id
_entity_poly.type
_entity_poly.pdbx_seq_one_letter_code
_entity_poly.pdbx_strand_id
1 'polypeptide(L)'
;DLGRFTRSLHDVMQDVSQRWGVRFKYNVDTVGRQLPYADFRIKPYSLEETLTNICKYFDFNWWKQNGNVYKIKPYEYPRRHTEEGEQMLAYLKTLYQNREQFEARKDSVRKEVRRILGIDRYMDSLVHKKPILGKVRRYDGYTVQNICIETLPGEHVFGSIYTPAKKGKHPLIICPDGHFGGGRYRADEQQRLGTLARMGAICVDFDLYGWGQSEAEYGKNSHQTDRAHVIQALNAEVLLDYMWNHRKDVDKTRIGANGGSGGGTHTVLLTVLDDRITAAAPTVNLASHFDGGCLCESGKPIQLAGHGTCNAELMAFFAPKPLLVVSDGGDWTASVPTLEYPYLQYIYNMYGAKEQVTNVHLPQERHDYGVNKRQANYDFFIRVFGLDRSKLDESKVKVEKPEVLQSFIR
;
A
#
# COMPACT_ATOMS: atom_id res chain seq x y z
N ASP A 1 -48.41 6.24 7.55
CA ASP A 1 -47.96 5.51 8.73
C ASP A 1 -46.80 4.59 8.40
N LEU A 2 -45.57 5.04 8.72
CA LEU A 2 -44.33 4.28 8.47
C LEU A 2 -44.29 2.94 9.20
N GLY A 3 -44.94 2.83 10.35
CA GLY A 3 -45.00 1.60 11.16
C GLY A 3 -45.58 0.41 10.41
N ARG A 4 -46.54 0.64 9.48
CA ARG A 4 -47.17 -0.41 8.70
C ARG A 4 -46.21 -1.15 7.75
N PHE A 5 -45.17 -0.47 7.29
CA PHE A 5 -44.20 -1.02 6.34
C PHE A 5 -42.82 -1.24 6.93
N THR A 6 -42.74 -1.14 8.27
CA THR A 6 -41.48 -1.33 8.97
C THR A 6 -41.36 -2.76 9.49
N ARG A 7 -40.18 -3.36 9.32
CA ARG A 7 -39.84 -4.68 9.86
C ARG A 7 -38.51 -4.58 10.64
N SER A 8 -38.30 -5.49 11.58
CA SER A 8 -36.99 -5.58 12.21
C SER A 8 -35.92 -5.96 11.17
N LEU A 9 -34.74 -5.38 11.29
CA LEU A 9 -33.62 -5.74 10.41
C LEU A 9 -33.30 -7.23 10.52
N HIS A 10 -33.38 -7.78 11.72
CA HIS A 10 -33.15 -9.21 11.95
C HIS A 10 -34.09 -10.09 11.11
N ASP A 11 -35.39 -9.81 11.14
CA ASP A 11 -36.38 -10.61 10.37
C ASP A 11 -36.21 -10.46 8.88
N VAL A 12 -35.89 -9.26 8.42
CA VAL A 12 -35.61 -9.00 7.00
C VAL A 12 -34.40 -9.80 6.53
N MET A 13 -33.32 -9.82 7.32
CA MET A 13 -32.11 -10.55 6.95
C MET A 13 -32.31 -12.06 7.00
N GLN A 14 -33.15 -12.56 7.89
CA GLN A 14 -33.57 -13.98 7.89
C GLN A 14 -34.35 -14.34 6.63
N ASP A 15 -35.32 -13.50 6.23
CA ASP A 15 -36.09 -13.68 5.00
C ASP A 15 -35.16 -13.69 3.77
N VAL A 16 -34.22 -12.75 3.66
CA VAL A 16 -33.23 -12.70 2.59
C VAL A 16 -32.34 -13.96 2.60
N SER A 17 -31.88 -14.40 3.76
CA SER A 17 -31.09 -15.62 3.91
C SER A 17 -31.83 -16.84 3.36
N GLN A 18 -33.11 -16.99 3.70
CA GLN A 18 -33.95 -18.12 3.25
C GLN A 18 -34.23 -18.06 1.74
N ARG A 19 -34.56 -16.87 1.21
CA ARG A 19 -34.91 -16.69 -0.21
C ARG A 19 -33.76 -17.06 -1.16
N TRP A 20 -32.53 -16.72 -0.80
CA TRP A 20 -31.34 -16.94 -1.65
C TRP A 20 -30.44 -18.08 -1.19
N GLY A 21 -30.74 -18.76 -0.07
CA GLY A 21 -29.89 -19.82 0.45
C GLY A 21 -28.50 -19.36 0.87
N VAL A 22 -28.41 -18.11 1.38
CA VAL A 22 -27.15 -17.49 1.77
C VAL A 22 -27.03 -17.34 3.29
N ARG A 23 -25.81 -17.18 3.77
CA ARG A 23 -25.54 -16.94 5.19
C ARG A 23 -24.89 -15.58 5.37
N PHE A 24 -25.23 -14.92 6.47
CA PHE A 24 -24.66 -13.62 6.83
C PHE A 24 -23.76 -13.72 8.04
N LYS A 25 -22.62 -13.01 7.96
CA LYS A 25 -21.74 -12.70 9.11
C LYS A 25 -21.84 -11.22 9.38
N TYR A 26 -22.10 -10.84 10.62
CA TYR A 26 -22.30 -9.45 11.00
C TYR A 26 -21.11 -8.92 11.81
N ASN A 27 -20.62 -7.74 11.41
CA ASN A 27 -19.78 -6.87 12.22
C ASN A 27 -20.54 -5.61 12.63
N VAL A 28 -21.87 -5.71 12.69
CA VAL A 28 -22.80 -4.66 13.07
C VAL A 28 -23.85 -5.24 13.99
N ASP A 29 -24.42 -4.42 14.85
CA ASP A 29 -25.58 -4.81 15.63
C ASP A 29 -26.84 -4.76 14.75
N THR A 30 -27.55 -5.87 14.67
CA THR A 30 -28.83 -5.99 13.96
C THR A 30 -30.03 -5.98 14.91
N VAL A 31 -29.79 -6.10 16.21
CA VAL A 31 -30.85 -6.16 17.23
C VAL A 31 -31.41 -4.77 17.47
N GLY A 32 -32.75 -4.69 17.59
CA GLY A 32 -33.44 -3.43 17.85
C GLY A 32 -33.50 -2.44 16.67
N ARG A 33 -32.87 -2.75 15.53
CA ARG A 33 -32.91 -1.89 14.35
C ARG A 33 -34.18 -2.16 13.55
N GLN A 34 -34.85 -1.08 13.16
CA GLN A 34 -36.09 -1.11 12.37
C GLN A 34 -35.82 -0.57 10.97
N LEU A 35 -36.26 -1.30 9.96
CA LEU A 35 -36.10 -0.96 8.56
C LEU A 35 -37.43 -0.53 7.95
N PRO A 36 -37.65 0.78 7.71
CA PRO A 36 -38.82 1.28 7.04
C PRO A 36 -38.91 0.81 5.59
N TYR A 37 -40.10 0.57 5.11
CA TYR A 37 -40.34 0.08 3.74
C TYR A 37 -39.55 -1.18 3.40
N ALA A 38 -39.41 -2.09 4.35
CA ALA A 38 -38.54 -3.25 4.26
C ALA A 38 -38.80 -4.10 3.01
N ASP A 39 -40.07 -4.44 2.74
CA ASP A 39 -40.44 -5.30 1.60
C ASP A 39 -40.16 -4.63 0.24
N PHE A 40 -40.21 -3.30 0.16
CA PHE A 40 -39.91 -2.57 -1.07
C PHE A 40 -38.41 -2.54 -1.37
N ARG A 41 -37.58 -2.81 -0.39
CA ARG A 41 -36.11 -2.88 -0.56
C ARG A 41 -35.65 -4.22 -1.08
N ILE A 42 -36.49 -5.27 -0.94
CA ILE A 42 -36.21 -6.60 -1.44
C ILE A 42 -36.53 -6.64 -2.95
N LYS A 43 -35.48 -6.88 -3.74
CA LYS A 43 -35.58 -7.03 -5.19
C LYS A 43 -35.55 -8.51 -5.54
N PRO A 44 -36.69 -9.13 -5.93
CA PRO A 44 -36.77 -10.60 -6.08
C PRO A 44 -35.83 -11.16 -7.15
N TYR A 45 -35.30 -10.32 -8.00
CA TYR A 45 -34.41 -10.66 -9.11
C TYR A 45 -32.89 -10.47 -8.79
N SER A 46 -32.55 -9.83 -7.66
CA SER A 46 -31.14 -9.55 -7.32
C SER A 46 -30.90 -9.50 -5.82
N LEU A 47 -30.07 -10.42 -5.33
CA LEU A 47 -29.60 -10.43 -3.93
C LEU A 47 -28.73 -9.19 -3.64
N GLU A 48 -27.79 -8.88 -4.52
CA GLU A 48 -26.83 -7.80 -4.34
C GLU A 48 -27.53 -6.43 -4.29
N GLU A 49 -28.51 -6.21 -5.16
CA GLU A 49 -29.32 -4.98 -5.13
C GLU A 49 -30.17 -4.91 -3.85
N THR A 50 -30.73 -6.04 -3.42
CA THR A 50 -31.47 -6.14 -2.14
C THR A 50 -30.57 -5.77 -0.98
N LEU A 51 -29.38 -6.37 -0.89
CA LEU A 51 -28.44 -6.07 0.18
C LEU A 51 -28.00 -4.60 0.16
N THR A 52 -27.75 -4.05 -1.00
CA THR A 52 -27.40 -2.64 -1.17
C THR A 52 -28.51 -1.73 -0.64
N ASN A 53 -29.77 -2.01 -1.00
CA ASN A 53 -30.92 -1.21 -0.57
C ASN A 53 -31.21 -1.31 0.95
N ILE A 54 -30.92 -2.45 1.55
CA ILE A 54 -31.05 -2.65 3.01
C ILE A 54 -29.89 -1.96 3.73
N CYS A 55 -28.67 -2.26 3.33
CA CYS A 55 -27.45 -1.76 3.99
C CYS A 55 -27.35 -0.24 3.96
N LYS A 56 -27.69 0.37 2.83
CA LYS A 56 -27.60 1.82 2.60
C LYS A 56 -28.40 2.65 3.62
N TYR A 57 -29.51 2.12 4.12
CA TYR A 57 -30.33 2.82 5.12
C TYR A 57 -29.61 2.99 6.47
N PHE A 58 -28.71 2.07 6.80
CA PHE A 58 -28.00 2.07 8.09
C PHE A 58 -26.53 2.50 7.97
N ASP A 59 -26.10 3.00 6.82
CA ASP A 59 -24.69 3.21 6.51
C ASP A 59 -23.85 1.93 6.70
N PHE A 60 -24.41 0.81 6.26
CA PHE A 60 -23.72 -0.47 6.18
C PHE A 60 -23.32 -0.76 4.74
N ASN A 61 -22.40 -1.74 4.59
CA ASN A 61 -22.07 -2.34 3.31
C ASN A 61 -21.99 -3.86 3.42
N TRP A 62 -21.98 -4.53 2.30
CA TRP A 62 -21.91 -5.98 2.22
C TRP A 62 -20.71 -6.42 1.37
N TRP A 63 -20.17 -7.59 1.70
CA TRP A 63 -19.04 -8.19 0.99
C TRP A 63 -19.30 -9.67 0.82
N LYS A 64 -19.22 -10.16 -0.43
CA LYS A 64 -19.25 -11.58 -0.69
C LYS A 64 -17.95 -12.22 -0.23
N GLN A 65 -18.08 -13.27 0.57
CA GLN A 65 -16.97 -14.14 0.96
C GLN A 65 -17.01 -15.45 0.15
N ASN A 66 -16.32 -16.49 0.60
CA ASN A 66 -16.31 -17.76 -0.09
C ASN A 66 -17.70 -18.41 -0.09
N GLY A 67 -18.10 -18.98 -1.21
CA GLY A 67 -19.37 -19.68 -1.37
C GLY A 67 -20.58 -18.76 -1.26
N ASN A 68 -21.55 -19.16 -0.42
CA ASN A 68 -22.80 -18.45 -0.18
C ASN A 68 -22.79 -17.56 1.07
N VAL A 69 -21.61 -17.12 1.52
CA VAL A 69 -21.45 -16.30 2.73
C VAL A 69 -21.25 -14.86 2.36
N TYR A 70 -22.02 -13.96 2.98
CA TYR A 70 -21.93 -12.51 2.84
C TYR A 70 -21.63 -11.90 4.20
N LYS A 71 -20.70 -10.92 4.24
CA LYS A 71 -20.35 -10.16 5.43
C LYS A 71 -21.04 -8.81 5.38
N ILE A 72 -21.68 -8.42 6.48
CA ILE A 72 -22.29 -7.11 6.67
C ILE A 72 -21.48 -6.35 7.71
N LYS A 73 -21.06 -5.13 7.39
CA LYS A 73 -20.27 -4.28 8.27
C LYS A 73 -20.58 -2.80 8.04
N PRO A 74 -20.11 -1.89 8.90
CA PRO A 74 -20.26 -0.46 8.67
C PRO A 74 -19.68 -0.07 7.31
N TYR A 75 -20.25 0.95 6.70
CA TYR A 75 -19.70 1.51 5.46
C TYR A 75 -18.28 2.02 5.71
N GLU A 76 -17.36 1.60 4.85
CA GLU A 76 -15.96 2.02 4.85
C GLU A 76 -15.66 2.73 3.54
N TYR A 77 -15.51 4.07 3.56
CA TYR A 77 -15.28 4.84 2.34
C TYR A 77 -14.03 4.40 1.54
N PRO A 78 -12.95 3.86 2.17
CA PRO A 78 -11.78 3.41 1.44
C PRO A 78 -11.97 2.09 0.69
N ARG A 79 -13.11 1.42 0.86
CA ARG A 79 -13.40 0.13 0.23
C ARG A 79 -14.72 0.18 -0.52
N ARG A 80 -14.65 -0.08 -1.81
CA ARG A 80 -15.79 -0.13 -2.74
C ARG A 80 -15.87 -1.52 -3.37
N HIS A 81 -16.94 -1.79 -4.12
CA HIS A 81 -17.01 -2.99 -4.94
C HIS A 81 -16.14 -2.86 -6.20
N THR A 82 -15.71 -4.00 -6.75
CA THR A 82 -14.85 -4.04 -7.95
C THR A 82 -15.47 -3.31 -9.14
N GLU A 83 -16.80 -3.40 -9.28
CA GLU A 83 -17.55 -2.71 -10.32
C GLU A 83 -17.45 -1.17 -10.21
N GLU A 84 -17.38 -0.65 -9.01
CA GLU A 84 -17.14 0.79 -8.79
C GLU A 84 -15.73 1.19 -9.20
N GLY A 85 -14.74 0.30 -8.99
CA GLY A 85 -13.38 0.48 -9.48
C GLY A 85 -13.31 0.48 -11.01
N GLU A 86 -14.07 -0.42 -11.67
CA GLU A 86 -14.20 -0.44 -13.12
C GLU A 86 -14.81 0.86 -13.65
N GLN A 87 -15.90 1.32 -13.03
CA GLN A 87 -16.53 2.60 -13.36
C GLN A 87 -15.57 3.78 -13.17
N MET A 88 -14.79 3.78 -12.07
CA MET A 88 -13.80 4.81 -11.81
C MET A 88 -12.74 4.85 -12.92
N LEU A 89 -12.17 3.73 -13.31
CA LEU A 89 -11.15 3.69 -14.36
C LEU A 89 -11.72 4.08 -15.74
N ALA A 90 -12.96 3.69 -16.03
CA ALA A 90 -13.64 4.11 -17.24
C ALA A 90 -13.85 5.63 -17.26
N TYR A 91 -14.29 6.21 -16.14
CA TYR A 91 -14.44 7.66 -15.98
C TYR A 91 -13.10 8.39 -16.18
N LEU A 92 -12.05 7.92 -15.50
CA LEU A 92 -10.72 8.55 -15.60
C LEU A 92 -10.21 8.58 -17.05
N LYS A 93 -10.42 7.52 -17.82
CA LYS A 93 -10.05 7.47 -19.24
C LYS A 93 -10.78 8.53 -20.10
N THR A 94 -11.91 9.06 -19.65
CA THR A 94 -12.58 10.17 -20.36
C THR A 94 -11.88 11.51 -20.16
N LEU A 95 -11.08 11.64 -19.10
CA LEU A 95 -10.40 12.91 -18.75
C LEU A 95 -9.10 13.14 -19.56
N TYR A 96 -8.54 12.06 -20.09
CA TYR A 96 -7.30 12.14 -20.87
C TYR A 96 -7.22 11.01 -21.91
N GLN A 97 -6.84 11.35 -23.14
CA GLN A 97 -6.73 10.41 -24.25
C GLN A 97 -5.33 10.42 -24.90
N ASN A 98 -4.45 11.28 -24.40
CA ASN A 98 -3.07 11.40 -24.85
C ASN A 98 -2.15 11.81 -23.71
N ARG A 99 -0.85 11.73 -23.95
CA ARG A 99 0.19 12.04 -22.97
C ARG A 99 0.08 13.45 -22.41
N GLU A 100 -0.19 14.45 -23.25
CA GLU A 100 -0.24 15.85 -22.81
C GLU A 100 -1.37 16.08 -21.80
N GLN A 101 -2.56 15.56 -22.10
CA GLN A 101 -3.71 15.62 -21.18
C GLN A 101 -3.45 14.87 -19.89
N PHE A 102 -2.81 13.69 -19.97
CA PHE A 102 -2.46 12.91 -18.79
C PHE A 102 -1.43 13.63 -17.91
N GLU A 103 -0.40 14.24 -18.49
CA GLU A 103 0.58 15.03 -17.72
C GLU A 103 -0.07 16.23 -17.02
N ALA A 104 -0.99 16.93 -17.68
CA ALA A 104 -1.74 18.03 -17.06
C ALA A 104 -2.60 17.53 -15.87
N ARG A 105 -3.26 16.39 -16.03
CA ARG A 105 -4.01 15.71 -14.95
C ARG A 105 -3.10 15.32 -13.79
N LYS A 106 -1.97 14.70 -14.08
CA LYS A 106 -0.96 14.30 -13.09
C LYS A 106 -0.48 15.49 -12.27
N ASP A 107 -0.10 16.58 -12.91
CA ASP A 107 0.39 17.79 -12.23
C ASP A 107 -0.68 18.38 -11.30
N SER A 108 -1.91 18.44 -11.76
CA SER A 108 -3.04 18.94 -10.97
C SER A 108 -3.32 18.07 -9.76
N VAL A 109 -3.46 16.76 -9.96
CA VAL A 109 -3.77 15.80 -8.89
C VAL A 109 -2.64 15.73 -7.87
N ARG A 110 -1.38 15.70 -8.30
CA ARG A 110 -0.22 15.70 -7.38
C ARG A 110 -0.19 16.93 -6.48
N LYS A 111 -0.45 18.12 -7.02
CA LYS A 111 -0.55 19.36 -6.22
C LYS A 111 -1.64 19.25 -5.17
N GLU A 112 -2.78 18.71 -5.55
CA GLU A 112 -3.91 18.59 -4.64
C GLU A 112 -3.68 17.53 -3.57
N VAL A 113 -3.08 16.39 -3.91
CA VAL A 113 -2.64 15.37 -2.94
C VAL A 113 -1.70 15.97 -1.91
N ARG A 114 -0.67 16.72 -2.34
CA ARG A 114 0.26 17.41 -1.43
C ARG A 114 -0.47 18.40 -0.51
N ARG A 115 -1.42 19.15 -1.06
CA ARG A 115 -2.24 20.09 -0.28
C ARG A 115 -3.12 19.38 0.75
N ILE A 116 -3.77 18.26 0.38
CA ILE A 116 -4.61 17.47 1.28
C ILE A 116 -3.78 16.86 2.42
N LEU A 117 -2.60 16.35 2.12
CA LEU A 117 -1.67 15.84 3.13
C LEU A 117 -1.09 16.98 4.01
N GLY A 118 -1.04 18.21 3.50
CA GLY A 118 -0.37 19.33 4.17
C GLY A 118 1.12 19.11 4.34
N ILE A 119 1.75 18.34 3.44
CA ILE A 119 3.10 17.81 3.59
C ILE A 119 4.20 18.84 3.31
N ASP A 120 3.96 19.79 2.41
CA ASP A 120 5.00 20.71 1.89
C ASP A 120 5.66 21.52 2.99
N ARG A 121 4.90 21.94 4.01
CA ARG A 121 5.43 22.70 5.15
C ARG A 121 6.52 21.98 5.96
N TYR A 122 6.64 20.68 5.79
CA TYR A 122 7.62 19.86 6.51
C TYR A 122 8.84 19.48 5.66
N MET A 123 8.67 19.44 4.33
CA MET A 123 9.66 18.85 3.42
C MET A 123 11.04 19.54 3.51
N ASP A 124 11.07 20.87 3.55
CA ASP A 124 12.35 21.60 3.59
C ASP A 124 13.18 21.29 4.84
N SER A 125 12.54 20.94 5.95
CA SER A 125 13.23 20.63 7.18
C SER A 125 13.90 19.24 7.17
N LEU A 126 13.43 18.33 6.34
CA LEU A 126 13.88 16.92 6.35
C LEU A 126 15.33 16.78 5.86
N VAL A 127 15.76 17.59 4.91
CA VAL A 127 17.12 17.53 4.32
C VAL A 127 18.25 17.82 5.32
N HIS A 128 17.94 18.46 6.44
CA HIS A 128 18.92 18.85 7.46
C HIS A 128 18.97 17.88 8.64
N LYS A 129 18.17 16.85 8.64
CA LYS A 129 18.08 15.90 9.74
C LYS A 129 19.31 15.01 9.82
N LYS A 130 19.84 14.84 11.03
CA LYS A 130 20.99 13.99 11.31
C LYS A 130 20.52 12.72 12.02
N PRO A 131 20.92 11.53 11.56
CA PRO A 131 20.54 10.29 12.20
C PRO A 131 21.41 9.97 13.41
N ILE A 132 20.84 9.15 14.28
CA ILE A 132 21.58 8.29 15.20
C ILE A 132 21.76 6.95 14.50
N LEU A 133 22.99 6.49 14.38
CA LEU A 133 23.33 5.23 13.70
C LEU A 133 23.81 4.22 14.73
N GLY A 134 23.28 2.99 14.66
CA GLY A 134 23.74 1.87 15.45
C GLY A 134 25.05 1.27 14.94
N LYS A 135 25.53 0.23 15.62
CA LYS A 135 26.70 -0.53 15.16
C LYS A 135 26.40 -1.24 13.83
N VAL A 136 27.39 -1.27 12.95
CA VAL A 136 27.35 -2.08 11.73
C VAL A 136 27.54 -3.55 12.08
N ARG A 137 26.59 -4.38 11.73
CA ARG A 137 26.66 -5.85 11.83
C ARG A 137 26.97 -6.43 10.45
N ARG A 138 27.92 -7.36 10.40
CA ARG A 138 28.41 -7.93 9.13
C ARG A 138 27.92 -9.37 8.98
N TYR A 139 27.40 -9.66 7.79
CA TYR A 139 26.92 -10.98 7.41
C TYR A 139 27.45 -11.41 6.05
N ASP A 140 26.98 -12.52 5.54
CA ASP A 140 27.41 -13.06 4.24
C ASP A 140 26.94 -12.14 3.09
N GLY A 141 27.87 -11.33 2.61
CA GLY A 141 27.68 -10.46 1.44
C GLY A 141 26.94 -9.15 1.71
N TYR A 142 26.58 -8.84 2.96
CA TYR A 142 25.91 -7.59 3.33
C TYR A 142 26.16 -7.18 4.77
N THR A 143 25.74 -5.97 5.10
CA THR A 143 25.74 -5.46 6.48
C THR A 143 24.36 -4.92 6.84
N VAL A 144 24.06 -4.87 8.15
CA VAL A 144 22.85 -4.22 8.69
C VAL A 144 23.27 -3.16 9.70
N GLN A 145 22.66 -1.99 9.60
CA GLN A 145 22.88 -0.88 10.54
C GLN A 145 21.55 -0.24 10.88
N ASN A 146 21.22 -0.15 12.18
CA ASN A 146 20.01 0.52 12.62
C ASN A 146 20.15 2.03 12.46
N ILE A 147 19.05 2.69 12.15
CA ILE A 147 18.93 4.14 11.99
C ILE A 147 17.74 4.67 12.78
N CYS A 148 17.95 5.78 13.47
CA CYS A 148 16.91 6.61 14.05
C CYS A 148 17.15 8.03 13.57
N ILE A 149 16.12 8.66 13.01
CA ILE A 149 16.21 10.02 12.51
C ILE A 149 14.94 10.79 12.89
N GLU A 150 15.12 12.02 13.35
CA GLU A 150 13.99 12.88 13.67
C GLU A 150 13.27 13.31 12.40
N THR A 151 11.98 12.99 12.28
CA THR A 151 11.11 13.39 11.17
C THR A 151 10.48 14.75 11.45
N LEU A 152 9.82 14.88 12.57
CA LEU A 152 9.27 16.14 13.09
C LEU A 152 9.86 16.41 14.49
N PRO A 153 9.79 17.64 15.01
CA PRO A 153 10.35 17.95 16.31
C PRO A 153 9.84 16.99 17.41
N GLY A 154 10.77 16.22 17.99
CA GLY A 154 10.49 15.21 19.00
C GLY A 154 9.89 13.91 18.48
N GLU A 155 9.76 13.73 17.17
CA GLU A 155 9.20 12.54 16.53
C GLU A 155 10.23 11.86 15.63
N HIS A 156 10.46 10.56 15.82
CA HIS A 156 11.50 9.82 15.13
C HIS A 156 10.96 8.66 14.31
N VAL A 157 11.62 8.39 13.20
CA VAL A 157 11.51 7.13 12.48
C VAL A 157 12.66 6.21 12.87
N PHE A 158 12.33 4.93 13.06
CA PHE A 158 13.26 3.87 13.40
C PHE A 158 13.30 2.85 12.27
N GLY A 159 14.47 2.50 11.82
CA GLY A 159 14.64 1.57 10.72
C GLY A 159 15.98 0.86 10.71
N SER A 160 16.24 0.16 9.62
CA SER A 160 17.50 -0.53 9.36
C SER A 160 17.96 -0.32 7.92
N ILE A 161 19.27 -0.17 7.77
CA ILE A 161 19.94 -0.03 6.47
C ILE A 161 20.67 -1.34 6.17
N TYR A 162 20.29 -2.00 5.11
CA TYR A 162 20.94 -3.19 4.57
C TYR A 162 21.86 -2.74 3.43
N THR A 163 23.17 -2.96 3.55
CA THR A 163 24.15 -2.46 2.60
C THR A 163 24.96 -3.61 2.01
N PRO A 164 25.18 -3.66 0.68
CA PRO A 164 26.08 -4.62 0.05
C PRO A 164 27.49 -4.57 0.67
N ALA A 165 28.11 -5.73 0.86
CA ALA A 165 29.51 -5.79 1.32
C ALA A 165 30.50 -5.31 0.25
N LYS A 166 30.14 -5.45 -1.03
CA LYS A 166 30.95 -4.97 -2.15
C LYS A 166 31.05 -3.44 -2.11
N LYS A 167 32.26 -2.91 -2.25
CA LYS A 167 32.48 -1.47 -2.35
C LYS A 167 31.97 -0.92 -3.68
N GLY A 168 31.59 0.35 -3.70
CA GLY A 168 31.14 1.05 -4.89
C GLY A 168 29.84 1.78 -4.69
N LYS A 169 29.25 2.23 -5.79
CA LYS A 169 27.92 2.83 -5.81
C LYS A 169 26.86 1.75 -6.06
N HIS A 170 25.79 1.82 -5.33
CA HIS A 170 24.70 0.86 -5.33
C HIS A 170 23.35 1.52 -5.55
N PRO A 171 22.40 0.89 -6.24
CA PRO A 171 21.02 1.33 -6.20
C PRO A 171 20.50 1.33 -4.77
N LEU A 172 19.56 2.23 -4.50
CA LEU A 172 18.86 2.33 -3.21
C LEU A 172 17.40 1.92 -3.39
N ILE A 173 16.85 1.16 -2.45
CA ILE A 173 15.43 0.80 -2.40
C ILE A 173 14.88 1.22 -1.04
N ILE A 174 13.90 2.11 -1.04
CA ILE A 174 13.12 2.47 0.16
C ILE A 174 11.99 1.46 0.29
N CYS A 175 11.89 0.84 1.46
CA CYS A 175 11.00 -0.29 1.70
C CYS A 175 9.99 0.00 2.82
N PRO A 176 8.90 0.73 2.53
CA PRO A 176 7.81 0.88 3.49
C PRO A 176 7.22 -0.48 3.84
N ASP A 177 6.91 -0.72 5.12
CA ASP A 177 6.32 -1.98 5.55
C ASP A 177 4.79 -1.93 5.57
N GLY A 178 4.16 -3.12 5.50
CA GLY A 178 2.73 -3.32 5.66
C GLY A 178 2.35 -3.81 7.05
N HIS A 179 1.04 -4.02 7.28
CA HIS A 179 0.50 -4.47 8.55
C HIS A 179 0.64 -6.00 8.73
N PHE A 180 1.79 -6.54 8.38
CA PHE A 180 2.10 -7.94 8.60
C PHE A 180 2.54 -8.17 10.05
N GLY A 181 2.06 -9.24 10.66
CA GLY A 181 2.39 -9.57 12.05
C GLY A 181 3.89 -9.66 12.27
N GLY A 182 4.40 -8.97 13.29
CA GLY A 182 5.82 -8.86 13.59
C GLY A 182 6.53 -7.66 12.97
N GLY A 183 5.85 -6.90 12.11
CA GLY A 183 6.44 -5.71 11.47
C GLY A 183 7.73 -6.04 10.70
N ARG A 184 8.65 -5.07 10.63
CA ARG A 184 9.94 -5.25 9.94
C ARG A 184 10.89 -6.29 10.58
N TYR A 185 10.54 -6.82 11.77
CA TYR A 185 11.34 -7.82 12.48
C TYR A 185 11.07 -9.25 11.99
N ARG A 186 10.01 -9.48 11.21
CA ARG A 186 9.66 -10.81 10.69
C ARG A 186 10.71 -11.32 9.70
N ALA A 187 10.81 -12.64 9.61
CA ALA A 187 11.84 -13.31 8.83
C ALA A 187 11.76 -12.99 7.33
N ASP A 188 10.56 -12.98 6.73
CA ASP A 188 10.38 -12.73 5.29
C ASP A 188 10.80 -11.32 4.87
N GLU A 189 10.58 -10.31 5.72
CA GLU A 189 11.06 -8.95 5.47
C GLU A 189 12.58 -8.88 5.49
N GLN A 190 13.21 -9.43 6.54
CA GLN A 190 14.65 -9.46 6.64
C GLN A 190 15.30 -10.27 5.51
N GLN A 191 14.70 -11.41 5.13
CA GLN A 191 15.16 -12.22 4.00
C GLN A 191 15.10 -11.44 2.69
N ARG A 192 14.02 -10.69 2.45
CA ARG A 192 13.88 -9.87 1.25
C ARG A 192 14.96 -8.79 1.17
N LEU A 193 15.12 -8.01 2.22
CA LEU A 193 16.09 -6.91 2.24
C LEU A 193 17.53 -7.43 2.23
N GLY A 194 17.82 -8.44 3.00
CA GLY A 194 19.17 -9.06 3.02
C GLY A 194 19.54 -9.68 1.68
N THR A 195 18.60 -10.31 1.00
CA THR A 195 18.83 -10.89 -0.34
C THR A 195 19.08 -9.82 -1.39
N LEU A 196 18.28 -8.74 -1.39
CA LEU A 196 18.51 -7.58 -2.25
C LEU A 196 19.87 -6.94 -1.99
N ALA A 197 20.28 -6.84 -0.73
CA ALA A 197 21.60 -6.30 -0.37
C ALA A 197 22.73 -7.21 -0.83
N ARG A 198 22.60 -8.52 -0.67
CA ARG A 198 23.58 -9.49 -1.20
C ARG A 198 23.73 -9.38 -2.72
N MET A 199 22.62 -9.12 -3.42
CA MET A 199 22.63 -8.93 -4.88
C MET A 199 23.14 -7.56 -5.33
N GLY A 200 23.30 -6.59 -4.44
CA GLY A 200 23.93 -5.31 -4.75
C GLY A 200 23.10 -4.05 -4.52
N ALA A 201 21.93 -4.11 -3.90
CA ALA A 201 21.10 -2.94 -3.59
C ALA A 201 21.22 -2.54 -2.11
N ILE A 202 21.32 -1.25 -1.82
CA ILE A 202 21.08 -0.74 -0.47
C ILE A 202 19.57 -0.72 -0.24
N CYS A 203 19.11 -1.31 0.86
CA CYS A 203 17.70 -1.32 1.22
C CYS A 203 17.49 -0.66 2.58
N VAL A 204 16.45 0.13 2.73
CA VAL A 204 16.07 0.79 3.97
C VAL A 204 14.62 0.45 4.29
N ASP A 205 14.40 -0.24 5.40
CA ASP A 205 13.08 -0.42 5.99
C ASP A 205 12.91 0.43 7.25
N PHE A 206 11.68 0.56 7.71
CA PHE A 206 11.38 1.32 8.91
C PHE A 206 10.06 0.88 9.54
N ASP A 207 9.94 1.10 10.86
CA ASP A 207 8.72 0.81 11.59
C ASP A 207 7.55 1.64 11.05
N LEU A 208 6.37 1.02 11.00
CA LEU A 208 5.13 1.77 10.86
C LEU A 208 4.99 2.75 12.03
N TYR A 209 4.49 3.94 11.76
CA TYR A 209 4.23 4.93 12.81
C TYR A 209 3.35 4.36 13.91
N GLY A 210 3.82 4.40 15.15
CA GLY A 210 3.15 3.79 16.29
C GLY A 210 3.28 2.27 16.42
N TRP A 211 4.16 1.64 15.62
CA TRP A 211 4.55 0.23 15.74
C TRP A 211 6.02 0.08 16.11
N GLY A 212 6.42 -1.11 16.54
CA GLY A 212 7.81 -1.40 16.85
C GLY A 212 8.39 -0.44 17.89
N GLN A 213 9.55 0.15 17.59
CA GLN A 213 10.17 1.13 18.49
C GLN A 213 9.37 2.41 18.61
N SER A 214 8.69 2.82 17.55
CA SER A 214 7.90 4.05 17.58
C SER A 214 6.67 3.96 18.49
N GLU A 215 6.23 2.76 18.85
CA GLU A 215 5.17 2.57 19.85
C GLU A 215 5.54 3.14 21.21
N ALA A 216 6.81 3.00 21.62
CA ALA A 216 7.29 3.53 22.89
C ALA A 216 7.30 5.07 22.93
N GLU A 217 7.44 5.72 21.77
CA GLU A 217 7.46 7.17 21.65
C GLU A 217 6.05 7.76 21.51
N TYR A 218 5.15 7.10 20.77
CA TYR A 218 3.84 7.65 20.40
C TYR A 218 2.64 6.92 20.99
N GLY A 219 2.83 5.70 21.48
CA GLY A 219 1.76 4.81 21.93
C GLY A 219 1.03 4.10 20.78
N LYS A 220 0.41 2.98 21.09
CA LYS A 220 -0.29 2.11 20.11
C LYS A 220 -1.39 2.82 19.33
N ASN A 221 -2.11 3.73 19.97
CA ASN A 221 -3.27 4.38 19.35
C ASN A 221 -2.89 5.44 18.32
N SER A 222 -1.63 5.90 18.28
CA SER A 222 -1.15 6.90 17.32
C SER A 222 -1.30 6.43 15.88
N HIS A 223 -1.13 5.13 15.63
CA HIS A 223 -1.29 4.53 14.30
C HIS A 223 -2.72 4.62 13.76
N GLN A 224 -3.71 4.66 14.64
CA GLN A 224 -5.14 4.73 14.27
C GLN A 224 -5.66 6.17 14.16
N THR A 225 -4.83 7.07 13.65
CA THR A 225 -5.17 8.47 13.42
C THR A 225 -4.88 8.85 11.96
N ASP A 226 -5.58 9.86 11.45
CA ASP A 226 -5.32 10.40 10.10
C ASP A 226 -3.93 11.02 9.97
N ARG A 227 -3.34 11.44 11.09
CA ARG A 227 -1.97 11.94 11.19
C ARG A 227 -0.95 10.86 10.78
N ALA A 228 -1.23 9.59 11.05
CA ALA A 228 -0.37 8.48 10.66
C ALA A 228 -0.13 8.43 9.14
N HIS A 229 -1.11 8.81 8.33
CA HIS A 229 -0.96 8.89 6.87
C HIS A 229 0.15 9.86 6.45
N VAL A 230 0.19 11.03 7.08
CA VAL A 230 1.20 12.06 6.80
C VAL A 230 2.57 11.67 7.35
N ILE A 231 2.64 11.21 8.60
CA ILE A 231 3.91 10.86 9.24
C ILE A 231 4.57 9.67 8.55
N GLN A 232 3.80 8.68 8.14
CA GLN A 232 4.32 7.52 7.40
C GLN A 232 4.98 7.95 6.09
N ALA A 233 4.38 8.89 5.36
CA ALA A 233 4.96 9.47 4.15
C ALA A 233 6.24 10.26 4.44
N LEU A 234 6.22 11.11 5.47
CA LEU A 234 7.40 11.90 5.89
C LEU A 234 8.54 11.01 6.36
N ASN A 235 8.26 9.90 7.01
CA ASN A 235 9.27 8.92 7.43
C ASN A 235 10.02 8.32 6.22
N ALA A 236 9.31 7.99 5.14
CA ALA A 236 9.95 7.55 3.90
C ALA A 236 10.82 8.66 3.29
N GLU A 237 10.30 9.89 3.27
CA GLU A 237 11.00 11.04 2.69
C GLU A 237 12.27 11.41 3.46
N VAL A 238 12.23 11.45 4.80
CA VAL A 238 13.43 11.79 5.58
C VAL A 238 14.53 10.75 5.42
N LEU A 239 14.17 9.48 5.32
CA LEU A 239 15.15 8.41 5.07
C LEU A 239 15.73 8.53 3.66
N LEU A 240 14.91 8.79 2.65
CA LEU A 240 15.38 9.04 1.29
C LEU A 240 16.31 10.26 1.24
N ASP A 241 15.95 11.36 1.89
CA ASP A 241 16.78 12.58 1.96
C ASP A 241 18.13 12.31 2.62
N TYR A 242 18.14 11.57 3.72
CA TYR A 242 19.40 11.19 4.37
C TYR A 242 20.27 10.34 3.43
N MET A 243 19.71 9.31 2.84
CA MET A 243 20.43 8.41 1.94
C MET A 243 20.95 9.16 0.70
N TRP A 244 20.14 10.01 0.13
CA TRP A 244 20.47 10.82 -1.06
C TRP A 244 21.58 11.83 -0.78
N ASN A 245 21.52 12.54 0.33
CA ASN A 245 22.43 13.67 0.62
C ASN A 245 23.71 13.24 1.34
N HIS A 246 23.69 12.17 2.14
CA HIS A 246 24.78 11.84 3.04
C HIS A 246 25.47 10.50 2.76
N ARG A 247 24.88 9.63 1.95
CA ARG A 247 25.48 8.34 1.60
C ARG A 247 26.16 8.42 0.23
N LYS A 248 27.51 8.41 0.25
CA LYS A 248 28.32 8.48 -0.98
C LYS A 248 28.25 7.22 -1.85
N ASP A 249 27.85 6.10 -1.27
CA ASP A 249 27.70 4.80 -1.92
C ASP A 249 26.33 4.61 -2.60
N VAL A 250 25.45 5.59 -2.54
CA VAL A 250 24.16 5.57 -3.28
C VAL A 250 24.37 6.01 -4.73
N ASP A 251 23.89 5.20 -5.66
CA ASP A 251 23.73 5.58 -7.07
C ASP A 251 22.42 6.33 -7.25
N LYS A 252 22.49 7.63 -7.36
CA LYS A 252 21.34 8.53 -7.49
C LYS A 252 20.52 8.33 -8.77
N THR A 253 21.01 7.55 -9.72
CA THR A 253 20.28 7.23 -10.96
C THR A 253 19.40 5.99 -10.84
N ARG A 254 19.51 5.24 -9.74
CA ARG A 254 18.79 4.00 -9.50
C ARG A 254 18.20 3.98 -8.07
N ILE A 255 17.02 4.58 -7.93
CA ILE A 255 16.30 4.68 -6.66
C ILE A 255 14.97 3.95 -6.78
N GLY A 256 14.77 2.92 -5.97
CA GLY A 256 13.57 2.11 -5.95
C GLY A 256 12.66 2.38 -4.76
N ALA A 257 11.41 2.01 -4.90
CA ALA A 257 10.44 1.90 -3.82
C ALA A 257 9.72 0.55 -3.90
N ASN A 258 9.64 -0.17 -2.77
CA ASN A 258 9.05 -1.50 -2.73
C ASN A 258 8.52 -1.83 -1.35
N GLY A 259 7.24 -2.11 -1.26
CA GLY A 259 6.59 -2.60 -0.05
C GLY A 259 5.33 -3.38 -0.35
N GLY A 260 4.87 -4.16 0.63
CA GLY A 260 3.67 -4.98 0.52
C GLY A 260 2.51 -4.42 1.34
N SER A 261 1.26 -4.66 0.89
CA SER A 261 0.04 -4.23 1.59
C SER A 261 0.05 -2.71 1.85
N GLY A 262 -0.05 -2.27 3.10
CA GLY A 262 0.12 -0.86 3.46
C GLY A 262 1.46 -0.27 3.01
N GLY A 263 2.53 -1.07 3.00
CA GLY A 263 3.81 -0.69 2.42
C GLY A 263 3.74 -0.47 0.90
N GLY A 264 2.86 -1.19 0.23
CA GLY A 264 2.52 -0.94 -1.19
C GLY A 264 1.79 0.39 -1.39
N THR A 265 0.86 0.73 -0.51
CA THR A 265 0.19 2.04 -0.50
C THR A 265 1.20 3.17 -0.38
N HIS A 266 2.14 3.05 0.57
CA HIS A 266 3.19 4.05 0.75
C HIS A 266 4.26 4.01 -0.37
N THR A 267 4.45 2.88 -1.03
CA THR A 267 5.24 2.80 -2.27
C THR A 267 4.59 3.66 -3.37
N VAL A 268 3.29 3.52 -3.58
CA VAL A 268 2.53 4.37 -4.52
C VAL A 268 2.64 5.84 -4.14
N LEU A 269 2.38 6.16 -2.88
CA LEU A 269 2.41 7.55 -2.40
C LEU A 269 3.80 8.19 -2.54
N LEU A 270 4.86 7.46 -2.23
CA LEU A 270 6.23 7.97 -2.41
C LEU A 270 6.53 8.32 -3.87
N THR A 271 6.06 7.51 -4.83
CA THR A 271 6.22 7.84 -6.26
C THR A 271 5.43 9.07 -6.68
N VAL A 272 4.30 9.35 -6.03
CA VAL A 272 3.50 10.55 -6.27
C VAL A 272 4.19 11.80 -5.72
N LEU A 273 4.85 11.67 -4.57
CA LEU A 273 5.45 12.78 -3.85
C LEU A 273 6.88 13.12 -4.32
N ASP A 274 7.63 12.13 -4.82
CA ASP A 274 9.08 12.28 -5.04
C ASP A 274 9.52 11.74 -6.41
N ASP A 275 9.98 12.64 -7.26
CA ASP A 275 10.44 12.32 -8.62
C ASP A 275 11.81 11.60 -8.66
N ARG A 276 12.53 11.51 -7.53
CA ARG A 276 13.82 10.79 -7.45
C ARG A 276 13.65 9.27 -7.59
N ILE A 277 12.44 8.74 -7.33
CA ILE A 277 12.16 7.32 -7.51
C ILE A 277 12.20 6.98 -9.01
N THR A 278 13.00 5.97 -9.37
CA THR A 278 13.20 5.56 -10.78
C THR A 278 12.63 4.18 -11.11
N ALA A 279 12.27 3.38 -10.09
CA ALA A 279 11.61 2.09 -10.25
C ALA A 279 10.71 1.81 -9.04
N ALA A 280 9.57 1.18 -9.23
CA ALA A 280 8.64 0.88 -8.14
C ALA A 280 8.02 -0.51 -8.28
N ALA A 281 7.77 -1.15 -7.14
CA ALA A 281 7.16 -2.48 -7.09
C ALA A 281 6.17 -2.61 -5.92
N PRO A 282 4.97 -1.99 -6.01
CA PRO A 282 3.90 -2.21 -5.03
C PRO A 282 3.43 -3.66 -5.08
N THR A 283 3.46 -4.33 -3.93
CA THR A 283 3.15 -5.76 -3.81
C THR A 283 1.88 -5.94 -2.98
N VAL A 284 0.91 -6.69 -3.50
CA VAL A 284 -0.41 -7.01 -2.89
C VAL A 284 -1.09 -5.79 -2.29
N ASN A 285 -1.15 -4.72 -3.09
CA ASN A 285 -1.70 -3.42 -2.69
C ASN A 285 -2.66 -2.85 -3.74
N LEU A 286 -2.24 -2.80 -5.01
CA LEU A 286 -2.88 -1.94 -6.00
C LEU A 286 -4.31 -2.38 -6.31
N ALA A 287 -5.23 -1.43 -6.25
CA ALA A 287 -6.61 -1.59 -6.68
C ALA A 287 -7.20 -0.24 -7.07
N SER A 288 -8.28 -0.27 -7.85
CA SER A 288 -9.09 0.91 -8.18
C SER A 288 -10.28 1.09 -7.23
N HIS A 289 -10.58 0.08 -6.42
CA HIS A 289 -11.75 0.01 -5.55
C HIS A 289 -11.42 -0.09 -4.05
N PHE A 290 -10.14 -0.05 -3.69
CA PHE A 290 -9.69 -0.07 -2.30
C PHE A 290 -8.49 0.86 -2.11
N ASP A 291 -8.65 1.83 -1.20
CA ASP A 291 -7.66 2.89 -0.99
C ASP A 291 -6.71 2.61 0.19
N GLY A 292 -7.00 1.57 0.97
CA GLY A 292 -6.23 1.17 2.14
C GLY A 292 -7.12 0.91 3.36
N GLY A 293 -6.80 -0.13 4.14
CA GLY A 293 -7.62 -0.58 5.26
C GLY A 293 -7.34 0.11 6.60
N CYS A 294 -6.32 0.94 6.65
CA CYS A 294 -5.86 1.61 7.86
C CYS A 294 -5.80 3.12 7.64
N LEU A 295 -5.98 3.90 8.71
CA LEU A 295 -5.87 5.36 8.64
C LEU A 295 -4.47 5.84 8.23
N CYS A 296 -3.43 5.03 8.43
CA CYS A 296 -2.10 5.35 7.91
C CYS A 296 -2.01 5.30 6.37
N GLU A 297 -2.99 4.70 5.71
CA GLU A 297 -3.07 4.56 4.24
C GLU A 297 -4.13 5.46 3.62
N SER A 298 -5.23 5.69 4.35
CA SER A 298 -6.43 6.37 3.84
C SER A 298 -6.98 7.45 4.79
N GLY A 299 -6.29 7.77 5.86
CA GLY A 299 -6.78 8.74 6.86
C GLY A 299 -6.90 10.18 6.33
N LYS A 300 -6.11 10.54 5.32
CA LYS A 300 -6.31 11.78 4.56
C LYS A 300 -7.02 11.46 3.25
N PRO A 301 -8.05 12.22 2.87
CA PRO A 301 -8.91 11.91 1.74
C PRO A 301 -8.27 12.30 0.38
N ILE A 302 -7.06 11.80 0.12
CA ILE A 302 -6.32 12.08 -1.12
C ILE A 302 -7.05 11.57 -2.38
N GLN A 303 -7.95 10.61 -2.21
CA GLN A 303 -8.79 10.07 -3.28
C GLN A 303 -9.86 11.07 -3.79
N LEU A 304 -10.03 12.19 -3.08
CA LEU A 304 -10.88 13.30 -3.55
C LEU A 304 -10.13 14.26 -4.48
N ALA A 305 -8.80 14.15 -4.58
CA ALA A 305 -8.01 14.99 -5.46
C ALA A 305 -8.49 14.89 -6.91
N GLY A 306 -8.49 16.02 -7.61
CA GLY A 306 -8.91 16.08 -9.01
C GLY A 306 -10.35 15.67 -9.26
N HIS A 307 -11.26 15.92 -8.31
CA HIS A 307 -12.65 15.48 -8.31
C HIS A 307 -12.83 13.95 -8.31
N GLY A 308 -11.86 13.23 -7.82
CA GLY A 308 -11.85 11.78 -7.66
C GLY A 308 -10.68 11.12 -8.37
N THR A 309 -9.93 10.32 -7.61
CA THR A 309 -8.83 9.49 -8.08
C THR A 309 -8.83 8.15 -7.33
N CYS A 310 -7.92 7.26 -7.69
CA CYS A 310 -7.73 5.98 -7.02
C CYS A 310 -6.25 5.58 -7.05
N ASN A 311 -5.88 4.58 -6.26
CA ASN A 311 -4.48 4.12 -6.21
C ASN A 311 -3.95 3.68 -7.58
N ALA A 312 -4.79 3.15 -8.47
CA ALA A 312 -4.37 2.79 -9.82
C ALA A 312 -3.98 4.02 -10.67
N GLU A 313 -4.74 5.13 -10.60
CA GLU A 313 -4.36 6.38 -11.27
C GLU A 313 -3.11 7.00 -10.64
N LEU A 314 -3.04 7.03 -9.31
CA LEU A 314 -1.87 7.55 -8.60
C LEU A 314 -0.60 6.79 -9.00
N MET A 315 -0.69 5.46 -9.12
CA MET A 315 0.44 4.64 -9.60
C MET A 315 0.76 4.91 -11.08
N ALA A 316 -0.25 5.14 -11.91
CA ALA A 316 -0.06 5.44 -13.33
C ALA A 316 0.75 6.73 -13.57
N PHE A 317 0.75 7.67 -12.62
CA PHE A 317 1.59 8.88 -12.69
C PHE A 317 3.09 8.58 -12.75
N PHE A 318 3.47 7.35 -12.42
CA PHE A 318 4.86 6.89 -12.49
C PHE A 318 5.34 6.63 -13.92
N ALA A 319 4.42 6.49 -14.88
CA ALA A 319 4.79 6.27 -16.30
C ALA A 319 5.72 7.39 -16.79
N PRO A 320 6.76 7.08 -17.61
CA PRO A 320 7.07 5.78 -18.23
C PRO A 320 8.11 4.94 -17.46
N LYS A 321 8.34 5.20 -16.18
CA LYS A 321 9.37 4.53 -15.38
C LYS A 321 9.01 3.06 -15.14
N PRO A 322 10.01 2.16 -14.98
CA PRO A 322 9.78 0.75 -14.71
C PRO A 322 8.89 0.51 -13.48
N LEU A 323 7.83 -0.26 -13.67
CA LEU A 323 6.83 -0.58 -12.67
C LEU A 323 6.51 -2.07 -12.68
N LEU A 324 6.59 -2.72 -11.51
CA LEU A 324 6.05 -4.05 -11.28
C LEU A 324 4.86 -3.95 -10.33
N VAL A 325 3.72 -4.51 -10.73
CA VAL A 325 2.59 -4.73 -9.83
C VAL A 325 2.52 -6.22 -9.50
N VAL A 326 2.66 -6.58 -8.22
CA VAL A 326 2.47 -7.95 -7.75
C VAL A 326 1.10 -8.07 -7.12
N SER A 327 0.32 -9.06 -7.56
CA SER A 327 -1.05 -9.28 -7.13
C SER A 327 -1.32 -10.75 -6.85
N ASP A 328 -2.36 -11.05 -6.06
CA ASP A 328 -2.78 -12.42 -5.80
C ASP A 328 -4.30 -12.59 -5.91
N GLY A 329 -4.75 -13.85 -5.91
CA GLY A 329 -6.17 -14.18 -6.01
C GLY A 329 -6.93 -14.16 -4.69
N GLY A 330 -6.23 -14.03 -3.57
CA GLY A 330 -6.80 -14.15 -2.22
C GLY A 330 -7.14 -12.84 -1.53
N ASP A 331 -6.86 -11.71 -2.17
CA ASP A 331 -7.15 -10.37 -1.64
C ASP A 331 -7.80 -9.45 -2.69
N TRP A 332 -7.89 -8.15 -2.40
CA TRP A 332 -8.48 -7.13 -3.29
C TRP A 332 -7.70 -6.94 -4.60
N THR A 333 -6.45 -7.41 -4.67
CA THR A 333 -5.64 -7.33 -5.90
C THR A 333 -5.99 -8.41 -6.93
N ALA A 334 -6.97 -9.26 -6.64
CA ALA A 334 -7.47 -10.27 -7.59
C ALA A 334 -7.98 -9.66 -8.91
N SER A 335 -8.42 -8.40 -8.89
CA SER A 335 -8.87 -7.68 -10.10
C SER A 335 -7.74 -7.17 -10.98
N VAL A 336 -6.51 -7.08 -10.47
CA VAL A 336 -5.37 -6.44 -11.18
C VAL A 336 -5.17 -6.95 -12.60
N PRO A 337 -5.13 -8.26 -12.88
CA PRO A 337 -4.86 -8.75 -14.22
C PRO A 337 -5.87 -8.30 -15.29
N THR A 338 -7.12 -8.08 -14.88
CA THR A 338 -8.22 -7.79 -15.80
C THR A 338 -8.71 -6.36 -15.76
N LEU A 339 -8.34 -5.60 -14.73
CA LEU A 339 -8.85 -4.25 -14.52
C LEU A 339 -7.72 -3.21 -14.38
N GLU A 340 -6.94 -3.26 -13.33
CA GLU A 340 -5.93 -2.22 -13.07
C GLU A 340 -4.71 -2.32 -14.01
N TYR A 341 -4.25 -3.53 -14.30
CA TYR A 341 -3.10 -3.70 -15.18
C TYR A 341 -3.37 -3.26 -16.63
N PRO A 342 -4.50 -3.63 -17.27
CA PRO A 342 -4.87 -3.06 -18.57
C PRO A 342 -4.97 -1.53 -18.58
N TYR A 343 -5.46 -0.93 -17.49
CA TYR A 343 -5.49 0.53 -17.35
C TYR A 343 -4.07 1.12 -17.30
N LEU A 344 -3.17 0.54 -16.51
CA LEU A 344 -1.76 0.96 -16.46
C LEU A 344 -1.10 0.84 -17.84
N GLN A 345 -1.35 -0.26 -18.55
CA GLN A 345 -0.83 -0.46 -19.90
C GLN A 345 -1.36 0.60 -20.88
N TYR A 346 -2.63 1.00 -20.75
CA TYR A 346 -3.21 2.07 -21.54
C TYR A 346 -2.46 3.39 -21.34
N ILE A 347 -2.15 3.75 -20.09
CA ILE A 347 -1.38 4.95 -19.78
C ILE A 347 0.06 4.84 -20.26
N TYR A 348 0.75 3.75 -19.97
CA TYR A 348 2.14 3.54 -20.39
C TYR A 348 2.28 3.56 -21.92
N ASN A 349 1.27 3.08 -22.64
CA ASN A 349 1.25 3.13 -24.12
C ASN A 349 1.23 4.56 -24.66
N MET A 350 0.67 5.53 -23.93
CA MET A 350 0.74 6.97 -24.30
C MET A 350 2.17 7.50 -24.33
N TYR A 351 3.08 6.84 -23.61
CA TYR A 351 4.52 7.16 -23.57
C TYR A 351 5.36 6.29 -24.50
N GLY A 352 4.74 5.35 -25.24
CA GLY A 352 5.48 4.36 -26.01
C GLY A 352 6.30 3.39 -25.16
N ALA A 353 5.87 3.15 -23.91
CA ALA A 353 6.60 2.42 -22.88
C ALA A 353 5.76 1.31 -22.23
N LYS A 354 4.84 0.71 -22.98
CA LYS A 354 3.91 -0.31 -22.46
C LYS A 354 4.63 -1.48 -21.78
N GLU A 355 5.80 -1.85 -22.27
CA GLU A 355 6.64 -2.93 -21.74
C GLU A 355 7.31 -2.59 -20.39
N GLN A 356 7.32 -1.32 -19.99
CA GLN A 356 7.88 -0.89 -18.71
C GLN A 356 6.96 -1.16 -17.52
N VAL A 357 5.69 -1.43 -17.75
CA VAL A 357 4.78 -1.90 -16.71
C VAL A 357 4.52 -3.38 -16.86
N THR A 358 4.69 -4.12 -15.77
CA THR A 358 4.47 -5.57 -15.71
C THR A 358 3.61 -5.94 -14.51
N ASN A 359 2.88 -7.04 -14.64
CA ASN A 359 2.12 -7.63 -13.53
C ASN A 359 2.54 -9.08 -13.34
N VAL A 360 2.86 -9.45 -12.11
CA VAL A 360 2.97 -10.85 -11.68
C VAL A 360 1.78 -11.13 -10.80
N HIS A 361 0.88 -11.99 -11.29
CA HIS A 361 -0.32 -12.40 -10.58
C HIS A 361 -0.22 -13.83 -10.09
N LEU A 362 -0.54 -14.05 -8.81
CA LEU A 362 -0.43 -15.34 -8.14
C LEU A 362 -1.84 -15.80 -7.71
N PRO A 363 -2.64 -16.40 -8.61
CA PRO A 363 -4.08 -16.58 -8.42
C PRO A 363 -4.44 -17.55 -7.29
N GLN A 364 -3.53 -18.43 -6.89
CA GLN A 364 -3.74 -19.41 -5.81
C GLN A 364 -3.18 -18.97 -4.47
N GLU A 365 -2.53 -17.81 -4.40
CA GLU A 365 -1.95 -17.29 -3.17
C GLU A 365 -2.91 -16.34 -2.45
N ARG A 366 -2.63 -16.15 -1.18
CA ARG A 366 -3.37 -15.28 -0.27
C ARG A 366 -2.54 -14.04 0.09
N HIS A 367 -3.17 -13.10 0.79
CA HIS A 367 -2.55 -11.86 1.22
C HIS A 367 -1.41 -12.07 2.21
N ASP A 368 -0.19 -12.16 1.71
CA ASP A 368 1.06 -12.26 2.46
C ASP A 368 2.22 -11.73 1.61
N TYR A 369 3.42 -11.76 2.17
CA TYR A 369 4.65 -11.48 1.41
C TYR A 369 5.47 -12.78 1.21
N GLY A 370 4.81 -13.80 0.65
CA GLY A 370 5.37 -15.13 0.44
C GLY A 370 6.53 -15.17 -0.57
N VAL A 371 7.17 -16.34 -0.68
CA VAL A 371 8.38 -16.52 -1.48
C VAL A 371 8.20 -16.17 -2.95
N ASN A 372 7.06 -16.48 -3.56
CA ASN A 372 6.82 -16.18 -4.97
C ASN A 372 6.67 -14.66 -5.22
N LYS A 373 6.09 -13.93 -4.27
CA LYS A 373 6.00 -12.48 -4.33
C LYS A 373 7.38 -11.83 -4.19
N ARG A 374 8.20 -12.34 -3.25
CA ARG A 374 9.59 -11.89 -3.11
C ARG A 374 10.41 -12.20 -4.37
N GLN A 375 10.23 -13.39 -4.95
CA GLN A 375 10.91 -13.77 -6.20
C GLN A 375 10.58 -12.80 -7.34
N ALA A 376 9.31 -12.42 -7.49
CA ALA A 376 8.90 -11.43 -8.48
C ALA A 376 9.61 -10.09 -8.29
N ASN A 377 9.76 -9.63 -7.05
CA ASN A 377 10.51 -8.43 -6.71
C ASN A 377 12.00 -8.58 -7.04
N TYR A 378 12.63 -9.71 -6.73
CA TYR A 378 14.04 -9.96 -7.07
C TYR A 378 14.26 -9.92 -8.57
N ASP A 379 13.46 -10.60 -9.36
CA ASP A 379 13.56 -10.63 -10.81
C ASP A 379 13.42 -9.24 -11.42
N PHE A 380 12.50 -8.44 -10.89
CA PHE A 380 12.30 -7.06 -11.31
C PHE A 380 13.52 -6.19 -11.05
N PHE A 381 14.02 -6.15 -9.81
CA PHE A 381 15.17 -5.32 -9.48
C PHE A 381 16.48 -5.81 -10.08
N ILE A 382 16.66 -7.12 -10.29
CA ILE A 382 17.78 -7.66 -11.07
C ILE A 382 17.77 -7.06 -12.46
N ARG A 383 16.62 -7.08 -13.13
CA ARG A 383 16.48 -6.55 -14.50
C ARG A 383 16.66 -5.04 -14.57
N VAL A 384 16.02 -4.31 -13.67
CA VAL A 384 15.97 -2.83 -13.74
C VAL A 384 17.22 -2.18 -13.17
N PHE A 385 17.79 -2.73 -12.11
CA PHE A 385 18.95 -2.17 -11.42
C PHE A 385 20.26 -2.90 -11.73
N GLY A 386 20.22 -3.97 -12.50
CA GLY A 386 21.42 -4.74 -12.84
C GLY A 386 22.03 -5.45 -11.63
N LEU A 387 21.19 -6.01 -10.76
CA LEU A 387 21.66 -6.75 -9.58
C LEU A 387 22.25 -8.11 -9.96
N ASP A 388 23.11 -8.64 -9.12
CA ASP A 388 23.80 -9.91 -9.32
C ASP A 388 22.93 -11.11 -8.95
N ARG A 389 22.27 -11.73 -9.93
CA ARG A 389 21.42 -12.93 -9.76
C ARG A 389 22.15 -14.08 -9.08
N SER A 390 23.45 -14.23 -9.25
CA SER A 390 24.22 -15.32 -8.64
C SER A 390 24.24 -15.27 -7.11
N LYS A 391 23.86 -14.12 -6.53
CA LYS A 391 23.77 -13.89 -5.08
C LYS A 391 22.36 -14.06 -4.53
N LEU A 392 21.39 -14.44 -5.36
CA LEU A 392 20.01 -14.68 -4.95
C LEU A 392 19.93 -15.99 -4.15
N ASP A 393 19.97 -15.88 -2.84
CA ASP A 393 19.85 -17.02 -1.92
C ASP A 393 19.38 -16.51 -0.54
N GLU A 394 18.09 -16.65 -0.26
CA GLU A 394 17.49 -16.22 1.01
C GLU A 394 18.05 -16.97 2.21
N SER A 395 18.52 -18.20 2.03
CA SER A 395 19.11 -19.02 3.12
C SER A 395 20.40 -18.44 3.69
N LYS A 396 21.04 -17.56 2.95
CA LYS A 396 22.26 -16.85 3.38
C LYS A 396 21.99 -15.62 4.22
N VAL A 397 20.73 -15.21 4.35
CA VAL A 397 20.34 -14.06 5.17
C VAL A 397 20.22 -14.48 6.63
N LYS A 398 20.90 -13.76 7.50
CA LYS A 398 20.77 -13.90 8.96
C LYS A 398 19.53 -13.16 9.43
N VAL A 399 18.52 -13.90 9.88
CA VAL A 399 17.36 -13.31 10.54
C VAL A 399 17.77 -12.90 11.97
N GLU A 400 17.78 -11.61 12.23
CA GLU A 400 18.11 -11.04 13.52
C GLU A 400 16.89 -11.03 14.44
N LYS A 401 17.14 -11.12 15.76
CA LYS A 401 16.10 -10.98 16.77
C LYS A 401 15.60 -9.52 16.85
N PRO A 402 14.34 -9.29 17.24
CA PRO A 402 13.81 -7.93 17.38
C PRO A 402 14.67 -6.99 18.23
N GLU A 403 15.25 -7.48 19.31
CA GLU A 403 16.08 -6.69 20.23
C GLU A 403 17.35 -6.17 19.55
N VAL A 404 17.89 -6.90 18.58
CA VAL A 404 19.06 -6.49 17.80
C VAL A 404 18.68 -5.37 16.84
N LEU A 405 17.53 -5.50 16.17
CA LEU A 405 17.01 -4.49 15.22
C LEU A 405 16.52 -3.22 15.90
N GLN A 406 16.23 -3.27 17.20
CA GLN A 406 15.82 -2.12 18.01
C GLN A 406 16.98 -1.43 18.74
N SER A 407 18.19 -2.00 18.69
CA SER A 407 19.32 -1.49 19.45
C SER A 407 20.02 -0.33 18.74
N PHE A 408 20.09 0.83 19.42
CA PHE A 408 20.97 1.96 19.09
C PHE A 408 22.15 2.05 20.02
N ILE A 409 22.24 1.18 21.01
CA ILE A 409 23.08 1.33 22.19
C ILE A 409 23.71 -0.04 22.50
N ARG A 410 24.90 -0.17 22.89
CA ARG A 410 25.85 0.58 23.79
C ARG A 410 27.21 -0.03 23.67
#